data_6e21a03cbb26eeaa1c742fc04da15f37
#
_entry.id   6e21a03cbb26eeaa1c742fc04da15f37
#
_cell.length_a   1.000
_cell.length_b   1.000
_cell.length_c   1.000
_cell.angle_alpha   90.00
_cell.angle_beta   90.00
_cell.angle_gamma   90.00
#
_symmetry.space_group_name_H-M   'P 1'
#
loop_
_entity.id
_entity.type
_entity.pdbx_description
1 polymer ?
#
loop_
_entity_poly.entity_id
_entity_poly.type
_entity_poly.pdbx_seq_one_letter_code
_entity_poly.pdbx_strand_id
1 'polypeptide(L)'
;MRGMTRYILLLPILGLCSTALPQASRQPSISIEAEKPTFELGQPMQIHIVLKNTTERQFTVFRSTGGGSGELYYSVSVIGPDGKPAAFTEYGAAMEKNRGQLPILSRKMVTVAPDASVDDNVTVSKMFNMAPAGTYVVQVSRASPLNPTVTLKSNKLTINVNK
;
A
#
# COMPACT_ATOMS: atom_id res chain seq x y z
N MET A 1 -72.91 -29.61 -35.82
CA MET A 1 -72.29 -29.28 -34.56
C MET A 1 -70.76 -29.45 -34.72
N ARG A 2 -69.98 -28.35 -34.80
CA ARG A 2 -68.53 -28.37 -35.00
C ARG A 2 -67.85 -28.00 -33.68
N GLY A 3 -67.15 -28.96 -33.03
CA GLY A 3 -66.40 -28.72 -31.83
C GLY A 3 -65.09 -27.96 -32.15
N MET A 4 -64.92 -26.80 -31.53
CA MET A 4 -63.69 -25.98 -31.60
C MET A 4 -62.75 -26.41 -30.45
N THR A 5 -61.69 -27.16 -30.80
CA THR A 5 -60.62 -27.49 -29.86
C THR A 5 -59.70 -26.31 -29.68
N ARG A 6 -59.65 -25.71 -28.46
CA ARG A 6 -58.71 -24.63 -28.09
C ARG A 6 -57.41 -25.25 -27.63
N TYR A 7 -56.33 -25.01 -28.36
CA TYR A 7 -54.94 -25.34 -27.89
C TYR A 7 -54.43 -24.18 -27.02
N ILE A 8 -54.15 -24.48 -25.77
CA ILE A 8 -53.46 -23.52 -24.85
C ILE A 8 -51.95 -23.75 -25.07
N LEU A 9 -51.30 -22.72 -25.59
CA LEU A 9 -49.85 -22.69 -25.78
C LEU A 9 -49.21 -22.25 -24.43
N LEU A 10 -48.61 -23.19 -23.73
CA LEU A 10 -47.76 -22.88 -22.55
C LEU A 10 -46.36 -22.45 -23.04
N LEU A 11 -46.02 -21.16 -22.88
CA LEU A 11 -44.67 -20.68 -23.07
C LEU A 11 -43.85 -20.96 -21.81
N PRO A 12 -42.67 -21.60 -21.90
CA PRO A 12 -41.76 -21.73 -20.77
C PRO A 12 -41.05 -20.39 -20.56
N ILE A 13 -41.22 -19.78 -19.38
CA ILE A 13 -40.43 -18.64 -18.92
C ILE A 13 -39.06 -19.16 -18.54
N LEU A 14 -38.06 -18.98 -19.40
CA LEU A 14 -36.63 -19.20 -19.05
C LEU A 14 -36.19 -18.07 -18.10
N GLY A 15 -36.16 -18.37 -16.83
CA GLY A 15 -35.55 -17.51 -15.80
C GLY A 15 -34.05 -17.39 -16.04
N LEU A 16 -33.59 -16.22 -16.53
CA LEU A 16 -32.18 -15.85 -16.57
C LEU A 16 -31.68 -15.65 -15.12
N CYS A 17 -31.09 -16.69 -14.56
CA CYS A 17 -30.33 -16.58 -13.30
C CYS A 17 -29.03 -15.82 -13.60
N SER A 18 -29.03 -14.49 -13.39
CA SER A 18 -27.80 -13.68 -13.43
C SER A 18 -26.95 -14.07 -12.24
N THR A 19 -25.94 -14.91 -12.44
CA THR A 19 -24.89 -15.14 -11.45
C THR A 19 -24.03 -13.89 -11.38
N ALA A 20 -24.29 -13.02 -10.41
CA ALA A 20 -23.39 -11.92 -10.08
C ALA A 20 -22.05 -12.51 -9.64
N LEU A 21 -21.02 -12.38 -10.47
CA LEU A 21 -19.65 -12.70 -10.08
C LEU A 21 -19.28 -11.81 -8.89
N PRO A 22 -18.63 -12.37 -7.84
CA PRO A 22 -18.18 -11.57 -6.72
C PRO A 22 -17.20 -10.52 -7.24
N GLN A 23 -17.62 -9.27 -7.23
CA GLN A 23 -16.78 -8.14 -7.60
C GLN A 23 -15.69 -8.04 -6.54
N ALA A 24 -14.45 -8.43 -6.89
CA ALA A 24 -13.31 -8.28 -5.99
C ALA A 24 -13.28 -6.84 -5.48
N SER A 25 -13.43 -6.66 -4.17
CA SER A 25 -13.49 -5.32 -3.58
C SER A 25 -12.19 -4.58 -3.91
N ARG A 26 -12.28 -3.50 -4.67
CA ARG A 26 -11.14 -2.66 -5.00
C ARG A 26 -10.46 -2.22 -3.69
N GLN A 27 -9.15 -2.31 -3.65
CA GLN A 27 -8.34 -1.90 -2.50
C GLN A 27 -7.60 -0.61 -2.84
N PRO A 28 -7.28 0.24 -1.86
CA PRO A 28 -6.36 1.35 -2.06
C PRO A 28 -5.02 0.85 -2.61
N SER A 29 -4.29 1.70 -3.32
CA SER A 29 -2.96 1.38 -3.86
C SER A 29 -1.87 2.16 -3.14
N ILE A 30 -0.68 1.57 -3.07
CA ILE A 30 0.54 2.23 -2.59
C ILE A 30 1.52 2.27 -3.76
N SER A 31 2.15 3.42 -3.96
CA SER A 31 3.32 3.57 -4.84
C SER A 31 4.46 4.24 -4.09
N ILE A 32 5.69 3.94 -4.50
CA ILE A 32 6.89 4.56 -3.97
C ILE A 32 7.79 5.03 -5.09
N GLU A 33 8.48 6.13 -4.84
CA GLU A 33 9.51 6.67 -5.70
C GLU A 33 10.66 7.24 -4.87
N ALA A 34 11.86 7.33 -5.44
CA ALA A 34 12.99 8.04 -4.87
C ALA A 34 13.22 9.31 -5.66
N GLU A 35 13.78 10.34 -5.01
CA GLU A 35 14.17 11.59 -5.68
C GLU A 35 15.13 11.34 -6.85
N LYS A 36 16.00 10.35 -6.70
CA LYS A 36 16.95 9.91 -7.74
C LYS A 36 17.21 8.41 -7.63
N PRO A 37 17.63 7.75 -8.72
CA PRO A 37 17.90 6.32 -8.71
C PRO A 37 19.26 5.95 -8.11
N THR A 38 20.16 6.92 -7.91
CA THR A 38 21.54 6.69 -7.46
C THR A 38 21.92 7.65 -6.33
N PHE A 39 22.54 7.13 -5.30
CA PHE A 39 23.00 7.86 -4.13
C PHE A 39 24.47 7.53 -3.83
N GLU A 40 25.19 8.49 -3.29
CA GLU A 40 26.52 8.25 -2.75
C GLU A 40 26.42 7.64 -1.35
N LEU A 41 27.43 6.87 -0.97
CA LEU A 41 27.52 6.26 0.36
C LEU A 41 27.41 7.35 1.44
N GLY A 42 26.53 7.12 2.42
CA GLY A 42 26.27 8.06 3.51
C GLY A 42 25.29 9.19 3.19
N GLN A 43 24.83 9.35 1.94
CA GLN A 43 23.78 10.31 1.63
C GLN A 43 22.44 9.86 2.22
N PRO A 44 21.63 10.81 2.72
CA PRO A 44 20.24 10.54 3.10
C PRO A 44 19.46 10.01 1.88
N MET A 45 18.88 8.83 2.03
CA MET A 45 18.10 8.18 0.99
C MET A 45 16.63 8.22 1.37
N GLN A 46 15.92 9.20 0.82
CA GLN A 46 14.51 9.40 1.08
C GLN A 46 13.68 8.78 -0.05
N ILE A 47 12.62 8.08 0.33
CA ILE A 47 11.56 7.63 -0.58
C ILE A 47 10.27 8.37 -0.26
N HIS A 48 9.55 8.74 -1.30
CA HIS A 48 8.22 9.29 -1.26
C HIS A 48 7.21 8.14 -1.41
N ILE A 49 6.18 8.14 -0.57
CA ILE A 49 5.14 7.10 -0.53
C ILE A 49 3.81 7.78 -0.82
N VAL A 50 3.07 7.28 -1.80
CA VAL A 50 1.72 7.74 -2.12
C VAL A 50 0.73 6.62 -1.82
N LEU A 51 -0.19 6.86 -0.89
CA LEU A 51 -1.36 6.01 -0.66
C LEU A 51 -2.55 6.63 -1.38
N LYS A 52 -2.99 6.02 -2.48
CA LYS A 52 -4.11 6.49 -3.29
C LYS A 52 -5.38 5.68 -3.00
N ASN A 53 -6.49 6.38 -2.83
CA ASN A 53 -7.79 5.75 -2.76
C ASN A 53 -8.32 5.45 -4.17
N THR A 54 -8.15 4.22 -4.62
CA THR A 54 -8.65 3.72 -5.91
C THR A 54 -10.04 3.09 -5.79
N THR A 55 -10.73 3.32 -4.67
CA THR A 55 -12.06 2.76 -4.38
C THR A 55 -13.14 3.84 -4.40
N GLU A 56 -14.39 3.44 -4.42
CA GLU A 56 -15.55 4.33 -4.37
C GLU A 56 -15.90 4.79 -2.94
N ARG A 57 -15.24 4.24 -1.92
CA ARG A 57 -15.51 4.53 -0.51
C ARG A 57 -14.37 5.35 0.09
N GLN A 58 -14.73 6.41 0.81
CA GLN A 58 -13.71 7.12 1.62
C GLN A 58 -13.21 6.24 2.76
N PHE A 59 -12.00 6.49 3.20
CA PHE A 59 -11.41 5.89 4.39
C PHE A 59 -10.61 6.92 5.19
N THR A 60 -10.30 6.60 6.43
CA THR A 60 -9.51 7.46 7.31
C THR A 60 -8.17 6.81 7.62
N VAL A 61 -7.11 7.60 7.63
CA VAL A 61 -5.77 7.20 8.07
C VAL A 61 -5.28 8.12 9.17
N PHE A 62 -4.43 7.59 10.03
CA PHE A 62 -3.71 8.40 11.00
C PHE A 62 -2.39 8.89 10.39
N ARG A 63 -2.06 10.14 10.67
CA ARG A 63 -0.78 10.75 10.31
C ARG A 63 -0.18 11.47 11.53
N SER A 64 1.14 11.65 11.53
CA SER A 64 1.79 12.50 12.53
C SER A 64 1.48 13.97 12.28
N THR A 65 1.26 14.74 13.34
CA THR A 65 1.06 16.20 13.25
C THR A 65 2.36 16.95 12.92
N GLY A 66 3.53 16.35 13.20
CA GLY A 66 4.85 16.94 12.93
C GLY A 66 5.39 16.69 11.51
N GLY A 67 4.63 16.04 10.64
CA GLY A 67 5.09 15.63 9.30
C GLY A 67 6.07 14.45 9.35
N GLY A 68 6.12 13.65 8.29
CA GLY A 68 7.25 12.79 7.95
C GLY A 68 7.56 11.59 8.82
N SER A 69 6.60 10.92 9.42
CA SER A 69 6.85 9.63 10.09
C SER A 69 6.20 8.44 9.39
N GLY A 70 6.44 8.36 8.07
CA GLY A 70 6.05 7.19 7.29
C GLY A 70 6.58 5.89 7.91
N GLU A 71 7.72 5.95 8.61
CA GLU A 71 8.35 4.82 9.31
C GLU A 71 7.42 4.13 10.33
N LEU A 72 6.47 4.86 10.91
CA LEU A 72 5.53 4.31 11.89
C LEU A 72 4.26 3.71 11.28
N TYR A 73 3.95 4.07 10.03
CA TYR A 73 2.72 3.61 9.37
C TYR A 73 2.94 2.55 8.31
N TYR A 74 4.17 2.48 7.79
CA TYR A 74 4.53 1.55 6.72
C TYR A 74 5.62 0.60 7.18
N SER A 75 5.50 -0.65 6.76
CA SER A 75 6.58 -1.63 6.83
C SER A 75 7.48 -1.43 5.61
N VAL A 76 8.75 -1.15 5.84
CA VAL A 76 9.75 -1.04 4.79
C VAL A 76 10.55 -2.33 4.73
N SER A 77 10.71 -2.89 3.54
CA SER A 77 11.57 -4.04 3.26
C SER A 77 12.68 -3.60 2.31
N VAL A 78 13.91 -3.93 2.64
CA VAL A 78 15.09 -3.62 1.82
C VAL A 78 15.88 -4.89 1.61
N ILE A 79 16.14 -5.22 0.35
CA ILE A 79 17.05 -6.30 -0.05
C ILE A 79 18.36 -5.66 -0.51
N GLY A 80 19.47 -6.09 0.07
CA GLY A 80 20.80 -5.58 -0.22
C GLY A 80 21.43 -6.16 -1.49
N PRO A 81 22.65 -5.69 -1.82
CA PRO A 81 23.39 -6.14 -3.02
C PRO A 81 23.72 -7.64 -3.03
N ASP A 82 23.74 -8.26 -1.85
CA ASP A 82 23.99 -9.71 -1.66
C ASP A 82 22.71 -10.56 -1.79
N GLY A 83 21.57 -9.93 -2.13
CA GLY A 83 20.27 -10.58 -2.25
C GLY A 83 19.59 -10.89 -0.91
N LYS A 84 20.17 -10.47 0.22
CA LYS A 84 19.62 -10.69 1.56
C LYS A 84 18.93 -9.44 2.09
N PRO A 85 18.02 -9.59 3.09
CA PRO A 85 17.46 -8.46 3.80
C PRO A 85 18.58 -7.60 4.43
N ALA A 86 18.54 -6.29 4.18
CA ALA A 86 19.43 -5.35 4.81
C ALA A 86 19.17 -5.30 6.32
N ALA A 87 20.24 -5.25 7.12
CA ALA A 87 20.13 -5.14 8.56
C ALA A 87 19.55 -3.78 8.97
N PHE A 88 18.70 -3.77 9.99
CA PHE A 88 18.26 -2.52 10.60
C PHE A 88 19.42 -1.78 11.27
N THR A 89 19.36 -0.45 11.22
CA THR A 89 20.09 0.38 12.18
C THR A 89 19.40 0.30 13.55
N GLU A 90 20.03 0.82 14.60
CA GLU A 90 19.42 0.94 15.91
C GLU A 90 18.10 1.74 15.85
N TYR A 91 18.09 2.87 15.11
CA TYR A 91 16.91 3.66 14.85
C TYR A 91 15.82 2.85 14.13
N GLY A 92 16.18 2.14 13.06
CA GLY A 92 15.25 1.31 12.29
C GLY A 92 14.60 0.22 13.13
N ALA A 93 15.38 -0.46 13.97
CA ALA A 93 14.89 -1.48 14.90
C ALA A 93 13.91 -0.89 15.93
N ALA A 94 14.19 0.31 16.45
CA ALA A 94 13.29 1.02 17.36
C ALA A 94 11.97 1.42 16.66
N MET A 95 12.03 1.90 15.42
CA MET A 95 10.84 2.26 14.64
C MET A 95 9.99 1.04 14.31
N GLU A 96 10.63 -0.08 13.93
CA GLU A 96 9.94 -1.34 13.66
C GLU A 96 9.17 -1.85 14.89
N LYS A 97 9.83 -1.84 16.06
CA LYS A 97 9.24 -2.26 17.34
C LYS A 97 8.03 -1.38 17.72
N ASN A 98 8.08 -0.08 17.43
CA ASN A 98 7.06 0.90 17.80
C ASN A 98 6.06 1.19 16.68
N ARG A 99 6.06 0.42 15.59
CA ARG A 99 5.15 0.62 14.47
C ARG A 99 3.69 0.64 14.93
N GLY A 100 2.95 1.66 14.50
CA GLY A 100 1.56 1.87 14.90
C GLY A 100 1.36 2.42 16.32
N GLN A 101 2.41 2.62 17.09
CA GLN A 101 2.36 3.08 18.50
C GLN A 101 2.65 4.58 18.64
N LEU A 102 2.11 5.41 17.76
CA LEU A 102 2.24 6.86 17.96
C LEU A 102 1.47 7.33 19.20
N PRO A 103 2.04 8.26 19.99
CA PRO A 103 1.30 8.94 21.04
C PRO A 103 0.02 9.57 20.48
N ILE A 104 -1.08 9.45 21.21
CA ILE A 104 -2.41 9.93 20.77
C ILE A 104 -2.36 11.43 20.40
N LEU A 105 -1.64 12.24 21.18
CA LEU A 105 -1.49 13.68 20.98
C LEU A 105 -0.75 14.08 19.69
N SER A 106 -0.03 13.14 19.08
CA SER A 106 0.72 13.35 17.84
C SER A 106 0.00 12.81 16.61
N ARG A 107 -1.27 12.38 16.74
CA ARG A 107 -2.04 11.80 15.64
C ARG A 107 -3.02 12.80 15.07
N LYS A 108 -2.99 12.96 13.75
CA LYS A 108 -4.02 13.64 12.97
C LYS A 108 -4.78 12.60 12.16
N MET A 109 -6.09 12.64 12.20
CA MET A 109 -6.94 11.86 11.31
C MET A 109 -7.10 12.59 9.98
N VAL A 110 -6.87 11.89 8.88
CA VAL A 110 -7.06 12.40 7.52
C VAL A 110 -8.03 11.50 6.79
N THR A 111 -9.13 12.06 6.31
CA THR A 111 -10.08 11.36 5.44
C THR A 111 -9.60 11.43 4.01
N VAL A 112 -9.53 10.29 3.34
CA VAL A 112 -9.11 10.15 1.94
C VAL A 112 -10.34 9.82 1.12
N ALA A 113 -10.85 10.80 0.38
CA ALA A 113 -11.98 10.63 -0.53
C ALA A 113 -11.62 9.69 -1.71
N PRO A 114 -12.60 9.15 -2.45
CA PRO A 114 -12.33 8.48 -3.72
C PRO A 114 -11.42 9.32 -4.62
N ASP A 115 -10.48 8.68 -5.28
CA ASP A 115 -9.44 9.24 -6.16
C ASP A 115 -8.42 10.18 -5.50
N ALA A 116 -8.62 10.56 -4.23
CA ALA A 116 -7.64 11.33 -3.46
C ALA A 116 -6.45 10.47 -3.00
N SER A 117 -5.36 11.14 -2.64
CA SER A 117 -4.16 10.51 -2.08
C SER A 117 -3.66 11.19 -0.81
N VAL A 118 -2.83 10.49 -0.08
CA VAL A 118 -2.00 11.04 1.00
C VAL A 118 -0.56 10.62 0.77
N ASP A 119 0.34 11.55 1.07
CA ASP A 119 1.77 11.42 0.82
C ASP A 119 2.53 11.33 2.13
N ASP A 120 3.51 10.44 2.19
CA ASP A 120 4.42 10.25 3.31
C ASP A 120 5.86 10.12 2.80
N ASN A 121 6.82 10.31 3.69
CA ASN A 121 8.23 10.11 3.38
C ASN A 121 8.88 9.17 4.40
N VAL A 122 9.84 8.38 3.92
CA VAL A 122 10.68 7.53 4.76
C VAL A 122 12.14 7.72 4.37
N THR A 123 13.00 7.94 5.33
CA THR A 123 14.45 7.96 5.10
C THR A 123 15.01 6.55 5.29
N VAL A 124 15.12 5.80 4.20
CA VAL A 124 15.54 4.38 4.20
C VAL A 124 16.91 4.21 4.82
N SER A 125 17.87 5.10 4.54
CA SER A 125 19.23 5.06 5.09
C SER A 125 19.32 5.31 6.60
N LYS A 126 18.28 5.86 7.23
CA LYS A 126 18.18 5.92 8.69
C LYS A 126 17.72 4.61 9.30
N MET A 127 16.87 3.87 8.58
CA MET A 127 16.27 2.63 9.06
C MET A 127 17.16 1.41 8.81
N PHE A 128 17.90 1.40 7.70
CA PHE A 128 18.68 0.25 7.26
C PHE A 128 20.16 0.58 7.07
N ASN A 129 21.00 -0.39 7.33
CA ASN A 129 22.42 -0.27 7.00
C ASN A 129 22.59 -0.40 5.48
N MET A 130 22.87 0.74 4.84
CA MET A 130 23.11 0.85 3.39
C MET A 130 24.59 1.01 3.06
N ALA A 131 25.50 0.60 3.97
CA ALA A 131 26.95 0.77 3.82
C ALA A 131 27.60 -0.01 2.66
N PRO A 132 27.18 -1.24 2.30
CA PRO A 132 27.68 -1.88 1.10
C PRO A 132 27.26 -1.11 -0.15
N ALA A 133 28.22 -0.70 -0.99
CA ALA A 133 27.89 -0.18 -2.31
C ALA A 133 27.23 -1.26 -3.19
N GLY A 134 26.30 -0.87 -4.03
CA GLY A 134 25.58 -1.79 -4.93
C GLY A 134 24.10 -1.48 -5.07
N THR A 135 23.38 -2.45 -5.59
CA THR A 135 21.96 -2.31 -5.92
C THR A 135 21.09 -2.80 -4.76
N TYR A 136 20.17 -1.95 -4.34
CA TYR A 136 19.16 -2.25 -3.32
C TYR A 136 17.77 -2.28 -3.93
N VAL A 137 16.92 -3.17 -3.42
CA VAL A 137 15.49 -3.22 -3.79
C VAL A 137 14.66 -2.89 -2.57
N VAL A 138 13.88 -1.82 -2.66
CA VAL A 138 13.00 -1.33 -1.59
C VAL A 138 11.56 -1.64 -1.95
N GLN A 139 10.77 -2.09 -0.98
CA GLN A 139 9.33 -2.24 -1.08
C GLN A 139 8.67 -1.81 0.22
N VAL A 140 7.50 -1.19 0.11
CA VAL A 140 6.73 -0.72 1.25
C VAL A 140 5.41 -1.47 1.32
N SER A 141 4.95 -1.74 2.53
CA SER A 141 3.65 -2.36 2.76
C SER A 141 2.95 -1.79 3.99
N ARG A 142 1.63 -1.94 4.04
CA ARG A 142 0.79 -1.65 5.22
C ARG A 142 -0.51 -2.43 5.17
N ALA A 143 -1.19 -2.55 6.31
CA ALA A 143 -2.57 -3.04 6.32
C ALA A 143 -3.50 -2.05 5.58
N SER A 144 -4.45 -2.58 4.82
CA SER A 144 -5.45 -1.76 4.14
C SER A 144 -6.33 -1.02 5.16
N PRO A 145 -6.57 0.29 4.98
CA PRO A 145 -7.47 1.03 5.84
C PRO A 145 -8.95 0.61 5.71
N LEU A 146 -9.31 -0.08 4.64
CA LEU A 146 -10.66 -0.62 4.41
C LEU A 146 -10.85 -2.04 4.93
N ASN A 147 -9.77 -2.83 4.97
CA ASN A 147 -9.78 -4.20 5.46
C ASN A 147 -8.40 -4.53 6.07
N PRO A 148 -8.24 -4.48 7.39
CA PRO A 148 -6.94 -4.69 8.04
C PRO A 148 -6.31 -6.07 7.81
N THR A 149 -7.09 -7.07 7.35
CA THR A 149 -6.57 -8.39 7.01
C THR A 149 -5.85 -8.43 5.66
N VAL A 150 -6.05 -7.40 4.82
CA VAL A 150 -5.40 -7.26 3.53
C VAL A 150 -4.14 -6.41 3.67
N THR A 151 -3.02 -6.94 3.21
CA THR A 151 -1.76 -6.19 3.13
C THR A 151 -1.61 -5.56 1.76
N LEU A 152 -1.57 -4.24 1.71
CA LEU A 152 -1.21 -3.48 0.52
C LEU A 152 0.31 -3.48 0.36
N LYS A 153 0.80 -3.63 -0.87
CA LYS A 153 2.23 -3.57 -1.20
C LYS A 153 2.45 -2.56 -2.32
N SER A 154 3.52 -1.81 -2.23
CA SER A 154 3.96 -0.89 -3.29
C SER A 154 4.57 -1.64 -4.47
N ASN A 155 4.89 -0.91 -5.55
CA ASN A 155 5.91 -1.31 -6.50
C ASN A 155 7.24 -1.58 -5.79
N LYS A 156 8.11 -2.35 -6.43
CA LYS A 156 9.52 -2.47 -6.04
C LYS A 156 10.29 -1.30 -6.66
N LEU A 157 11.13 -0.67 -5.85
CA LEU A 157 12.00 0.43 -6.25
C LEU A 157 13.46 -0.03 -6.18
N THR A 158 14.17 0.10 -7.30
CA THR A 158 15.60 -0.21 -7.35
C THR A 158 16.41 1.07 -7.13
N ILE A 159 17.35 1.03 -6.22
CA ILE A 159 18.24 2.14 -5.84
C ILE A 159 19.69 1.65 -5.91
N ASN A 160 20.57 2.46 -6.47
CA ASN A 160 21.99 2.19 -6.52
C ASN A 160 22.75 3.05 -5.51
N VAL A 161 23.66 2.44 -4.77
CA VAL A 161 24.56 3.12 -3.82
C VAL A 161 25.98 3.00 -4.35
N ASN A 162 26.58 4.14 -4.67
CA ASN A 162 27.96 4.25 -5.12
C ASN A 162 28.90 4.47 -3.92
N LYS A 163 30.21 4.18 -4.16
CA LYS A 163 31.28 4.47 -3.19
C LYS A 163 31.65 5.94 -3.22
#